data_ca85402229b1a4e9a91711694a914f00
#
_entry.id   ca85402229b1a4e9a91711694a914f00
#
_cell.length_a   1.000
_cell.length_b   1.000
_cell.length_c   1.000
_cell.angle_alpha   90.00
_cell.angle_beta   90.00
_cell.angle_gamma   90.00
#
_symmetry.space_group_name_H-M   'P 1'
#
loop_
_entity.id
_entity.type
_entity.pdbx_description
1 polymer ?
#
loop_
_entity_poly.entity_id
_entity_poly.type
_entity_poly.pdbx_seq_one_letter_code
_entity_poly.pdbx_strand_id
1 'polypeptide(L)'
;QVYTADSIIISTGAQARWLNLDSETKFRGFGVSACATCDGFFFKDKEVAVVGGGNAAVEEAMFLTKFASKVHLIHRRNELRAEKLLQEKLKANKKIEIIWDSVVEEVLGTDEPKVVNGIKLKNVKNNKSSDLKVDGLFIAIGHDPATSLFKDQIEMDKEGYLKTKPDSTVTNVPGVFAAGDVKDKIFRQAVTAAGMGCMAALEAEKYLSH
;
A
#
# COMPACT_ATOMS: atom_id res chain seq x y z
N GLN A 1 11.77 -10.20 -29.74
CA GLN A 1 11.94 -8.99 -30.55
C GLN A 1 12.79 -8.01 -29.74
N VAL A 2 13.81 -7.42 -30.36
CA VAL A 2 14.69 -6.42 -29.75
C VAL A 2 14.30 -5.05 -30.30
N TYR A 3 14.22 -4.07 -29.40
CA TYR A 3 13.98 -2.67 -29.74
C TYR A 3 15.19 -1.85 -29.28
N THR A 4 15.54 -0.81 -30.03
CA THR A 4 16.56 0.18 -29.66
C THR A 4 15.87 1.53 -29.47
N ALA A 5 16.34 2.30 -28.49
CA ALA A 5 15.83 3.63 -28.18
C ALA A 5 16.99 4.52 -27.69
N ASP A 6 16.90 5.81 -28.01
CA ASP A 6 17.87 6.81 -27.53
C ASP A 6 17.59 7.28 -26.11
N SER A 7 16.37 7.05 -25.61
CA SER A 7 15.96 7.34 -24.24
C SER A 7 14.90 6.34 -23.76
N ILE A 8 14.84 6.07 -22.45
CA ILE A 8 13.89 5.15 -21.82
C ILE A 8 13.27 5.80 -20.59
N ILE A 9 11.95 5.74 -20.47
CA ILE A 9 11.21 6.11 -19.28
C ILE A 9 10.67 4.84 -18.63
N ILE A 10 11.10 4.54 -17.38
CA ILE A 10 10.62 3.41 -16.59
C ILE A 10 9.45 3.87 -15.74
N SER A 11 8.27 3.31 -16.01
CA SER A 11 7.02 3.60 -15.29
C SER A 11 6.25 2.32 -14.95
N THR A 12 6.98 1.29 -14.52
CA THR A 12 6.45 -0.06 -14.27
C THR A 12 5.64 -0.18 -12.98
N GLY A 13 5.66 0.86 -12.14
CA GLY A 13 4.82 0.94 -10.94
C GLY A 13 5.29 0.10 -9.77
N ALA A 14 4.38 -0.12 -8.83
CA ALA A 14 4.53 -1.01 -7.68
C ALA A 14 3.23 -1.76 -7.42
N GLN A 15 3.32 -2.93 -6.80
CA GLN A 15 2.16 -3.74 -6.45
C GLN A 15 2.00 -3.81 -4.93
N ALA A 16 0.77 -3.64 -4.44
CA ALA A 16 0.46 -3.90 -3.05
C ALA A 16 0.69 -5.37 -2.72
N ARG A 17 1.22 -5.64 -1.54
CA ARG A 17 1.29 -6.99 -0.99
C ARG A 17 -0.08 -7.37 -0.45
N TRP A 18 -0.46 -8.61 -0.72
CA TRP A 18 -1.73 -9.17 -0.31
C TRP A 18 -1.54 -10.32 0.68
N LEU A 19 -2.62 -10.72 1.35
CA LEU A 19 -2.61 -11.88 2.26
C LEU A 19 -2.61 -13.20 1.48
N ASN A 20 -2.92 -13.16 0.19
CA ASN A 20 -3.06 -14.30 -0.72
C ASN A 20 -4.19 -15.27 -0.30
N LEU A 21 -5.31 -14.72 0.15
CA LEU A 21 -6.52 -15.45 0.42
C LEU A 21 -7.48 -15.37 -0.78
N ASP A 22 -8.13 -16.47 -1.16
CA ASP A 22 -9.12 -16.46 -2.24
C ASP A 22 -10.28 -15.51 -1.92
N SER A 23 -10.72 -15.48 -0.65
CA SER A 23 -11.74 -14.56 -0.18
C SER A 23 -11.31 -13.10 -0.24
N GLU A 24 -10.04 -12.78 0.06
CA GLU A 24 -9.48 -11.44 -0.15
C GLU A 24 -9.59 -11.04 -1.63
N THR A 25 -9.14 -11.92 -2.53
CA THR A 25 -9.19 -11.67 -3.98
C THR A 25 -10.63 -11.49 -4.47
N LYS A 26 -11.58 -12.28 -3.97
CA LYS A 26 -13.00 -12.18 -4.29
C LYS A 26 -13.56 -10.79 -3.97
N PHE A 27 -13.17 -10.19 -2.85
CA PHE A 27 -13.74 -8.92 -2.38
C PHE A 27 -12.87 -7.68 -2.67
N ARG A 28 -11.78 -7.79 -3.44
CA ARG A 28 -11.01 -6.60 -3.89
C ARG A 28 -11.90 -5.64 -4.67
N GLY A 29 -11.92 -4.36 -4.26
CA GLY A 29 -12.81 -3.34 -4.80
C GLY A 29 -14.26 -3.43 -4.32
N PHE A 30 -14.61 -4.43 -3.49
CA PHE A 30 -15.94 -4.62 -2.92
C PHE A 30 -15.91 -4.65 -1.39
N GLY A 31 -14.97 -3.90 -0.81
CA GLY A 31 -14.74 -3.80 0.62
C GLY A 31 -13.33 -4.19 1.04
N VAL A 32 -12.53 -4.80 0.19
CA VAL A 32 -11.09 -5.01 0.40
C VAL A 32 -10.29 -4.01 -0.43
N SER A 33 -9.39 -3.26 0.21
CA SER A 33 -8.55 -2.23 -0.40
C SER A 33 -7.10 -2.32 0.12
N ALA A 34 -6.15 -1.73 -0.60
CA ALA A 34 -4.77 -1.51 -0.17
C ALA A 34 -4.40 -0.01 -0.17
N CYS A 35 -5.40 0.89 -0.17
CA CYS A 35 -5.19 2.33 -0.18
C CYS A 35 -6.25 3.04 0.67
N ALA A 36 -5.92 3.36 1.92
CA ALA A 36 -6.83 4.10 2.80
C ALA A 36 -7.15 5.50 2.26
N THR A 37 -6.18 6.17 1.64
CA THR A 37 -6.36 7.50 1.05
C THR A 37 -7.33 7.48 -0.12
N CYS A 38 -7.33 6.40 -0.92
CA CYS A 38 -8.20 6.25 -2.07
C CYS A 38 -9.64 5.94 -1.67
N ASP A 39 -9.82 5.00 -0.74
CA ASP A 39 -11.12 4.35 -0.51
C ASP A 39 -11.74 4.68 0.86
N GLY A 40 -10.98 5.30 1.77
CA GLY A 40 -11.44 5.54 3.15
C GLY A 40 -12.75 6.33 3.24
N PHE A 41 -13.01 7.23 2.31
CA PHE A 41 -14.25 8.03 2.28
C PHE A 41 -15.51 7.16 2.12
N PHE A 42 -15.45 6.03 1.42
CA PHE A 42 -16.60 5.14 1.22
C PHE A 42 -17.02 4.39 2.50
N PHE A 43 -16.20 4.47 3.56
CA PHE A 43 -16.46 3.84 4.85
C PHE A 43 -16.84 4.85 5.94
N LYS A 44 -17.47 5.97 5.55
CA LYS A 44 -17.99 6.95 6.48
C LYS A 44 -18.99 6.30 7.44
N ASP A 45 -18.78 6.52 8.75
CA ASP A 45 -19.60 6.02 9.86
C ASP A 45 -19.68 4.47 9.96
N LYS A 46 -18.76 3.75 9.28
CA LYS A 46 -18.65 2.29 9.28
C LYS A 46 -17.49 1.81 10.15
N GLU A 47 -17.49 0.52 10.49
CA GLU A 47 -16.35 -0.12 11.13
C GLU A 47 -15.44 -0.77 10.08
N VAL A 48 -14.13 -0.56 10.20
CA VAL A 48 -13.15 -1.10 9.25
C VAL A 48 -11.99 -1.78 9.97
N ALA A 49 -11.33 -2.69 9.28
CA ALA A 49 -10.12 -3.32 9.74
C ALA A 49 -8.92 -2.90 8.89
N VAL A 50 -7.75 -2.79 9.50
CA VAL A 50 -6.46 -2.57 8.85
C VAL A 50 -5.52 -3.71 9.24
N VAL A 51 -4.87 -4.35 8.28
CA VAL A 51 -3.87 -5.38 8.55
C VAL A 51 -2.48 -4.83 8.35
N GLY A 52 -1.68 -4.88 9.40
CA GLY A 52 -0.28 -4.43 9.31
C GLY A 52 0.33 -4.14 10.67
N GLY A 53 1.48 -3.46 10.69
CA GLY A 53 2.18 -3.15 11.94
C GLY A 53 3.42 -2.28 11.75
N GLY A 54 3.69 -1.80 10.55
CA GLY A 54 4.68 -0.77 10.24
C GLY A 54 4.08 0.62 10.24
N ASN A 55 4.89 1.64 9.91
CA ASN A 55 4.47 3.04 9.84
C ASN A 55 3.22 3.21 8.95
N ALA A 56 3.24 2.67 7.74
CA ALA A 56 2.13 2.76 6.80
C ALA A 56 0.80 2.24 7.40
N ALA A 57 0.82 1.09 8.07
CA ALA A 57 -0.39 0.54 8.69
C ALA A 57 -0.93 1.43 9.82
N VAL A 58 -0.05 2.02 10.62
CA VAL A 58 -0.41 2.94 11.69
C VAL A 58 -0.97 4.24 11.12
N GLU A 59 -0.33 4.79 10.09
CA GLU A 59 -0.77 6.02 9.41
C GLU A 59 -2.11 5.82 8.71
N GLU A 60 -2.30 4.70 8.00
CA GLU A 60 -3.57 4.34 7.35
C GLU A 60 -4.70 4.14 8.38
N ALA A 61 -4.43 3.45 9.49
CA ALA A 61 -5.40 3.30 10.56
C ALA A 61 -5.82 4.65 11.16
N MET A 62 -4.86 5.54 11.42
CA MET A 62 -5.15 6.90 11.90
C MET A 62 -5.92 7.72 10.84
N PHE A 63 -5.55 7.61 9.56
CA PHE A 63 -6.24 8.31 8.47
C PHE A 63 -7.71 7.90 8.39
N LEU A 64 -7.99 6.61 8.45
CA LEU A 64 -9.34 6.06 8.38
C LEU A 64 -10.26 6.57 9.51
N THR A 65 -9.71 6.93 10.68
CA THR A 65 -10.53 7.50 11.77
C THR A 65 -11.20 8.84 11.43
N LYS A 66 -10.78 9.49 10.34
CA LYS A 66 -11.44 10.70 9.82
C LYS A 66 -12.83 10.39 9.26
N PHE A 67 -13.07 9.17 8.84
CA PHE A 67 -14.29 8.73 8.19
C PHE A 67 -15.00 7.64 9.01
N ALA A 68 -14.29 6.57 9.35
CA ALA A 68 -14.84 5.42 10.05
C ALA A 68 -15.27 5.76 11.48
N SER A 69 -16.29 5.06 11.94
CA SER A 69 -16.72 5.09 13.34
C SER A 69 -15.74 4.38 14.26
N LYS A 70 -15.14 3.27 13.78
CA LYS A 70 -14.14 2.47 14.48
C LYS A 70 -13.16 1.85 13.49
N VAL A 71 -11.89 1.71 13.92
CA VAL A 71 -10.82 1.06 13.16
C VAL A 71 -10.18 -0.04 14.00
N HIS A 72 -10.15 -1.25 13.48
CA HIS A 72 -9.48 -2.39 14.10
C HIS A 72 -8.13 -2.63 13.42
N LEU A 73 -7.02 -2.36 14.13
CA LEU A 73 -5.68 -2.66 13.63
C LEU A 73 -5.29 -4.09 14.00
N ILE A 74 -5.23 -4.96 13.01
CA ILE A 74 -4.90 -6.37 13.18
C ILE A 74 -3.42 -6.58 12.99
N HIS A 75 -2.75 -7.10 14.02
CA HIS A 75 -1.32 -7.37 13.97
C HIS A 75 -0.98 -8.77 14.46
N ARG A 76 -0.13 -9.47 13.67
CA ARG A 76 0.26 -10.86 13.94
C ARG A 76 1.23 -11.06 15.11
N ARG A 77 1.70 -9.98 15.75
CA ARG A 77 2.62 -9.98 16.91
C ARG A 77 2.01 -9.17 18.04
N ASN A 78 2.68 -9.14 19.19
CA ASN A 78 2.28 -8.38 20.36
C ASN A 78 2.91 -6.97 20.43
N GLU A 79 3.64 -6.57 19.38
CA GLU A 79 4.26 -5.23 19.29
C GLU A 79 4.30 -4.75 17.83
N LEU A 80 4.13 -3.45 17.61
CA LEU A 80 4.24 -2.83 16.31
C LEU A 80 5.71 -2.54 15.97
N ARG A 81 6.01 -2.52 14.66
CA ARG A 81 7.31 -2.10 14.13
C ARG A 81 7.36 -0.61 13.78
N ALA A 82 6.22 0.07 13.86
CA ALA A 82 6.11 1.50 13.62
C ALA A 82 6.95 2.30 14.62
N GLU A 83 7.32 3.51 14.27
CA GLU A 83 8.02 4.44 15.14
C GLU A 83 7.24 4.74 16.42
N LYS A 84 7.95 4.92 17.54
CA LYS A 84 7.34 5.11 18.86
C LYS A 84 6.32 6.25 18.89
N LEU A 85 6.65 7.39 18.27
CA LEU A 85 5.76 8.55 18.22
C LEU A 85 4.43 8.23 17.50
N LEU A 86 4.49 7.45 16.41
CA LEU A 86 3.28 7.00 15.70
C LEU A 86 2.45 6.05 16.56
N GLN A 87 3.12 5.14 17.28
CA GLN A 87 2.44 4.23 18.20
C GLN A 87 1.74 4.95 19.35
N GLU A 88 2.34 6.01 19.90
CA GLU A 88 1.73 6.83 20.96
C GLU A 88 0.47 7.53 20.45
N LYS A 89 0.54 8.16 19.27
CA LYS A 89 -0.62 8.80 18.62
C LYS A 89 -1.74 7.79 18.34
N LEU A 90 -1.39 6.62 17.83
CA LEU A 90 -2.34 5.55 17.56
C LEU A 90 -3.07 5.13 18.85
N LYS A 91 -2.31 4.83 19.93
CA LYS A 91 -2.86 4.38 21.22
C LYS A 91 -3.73 5.45 21.90
N ALA A 92 -3.46 6.74 21.66
CA ALA A 92 -4.27 7.83 22.17
C ALA A 92 -5.59 8.01 21.41
N ASN A 93 -5.75 7.41 20.23
CA ASN A 93 -6.95 7.55 19.43
C ASN A 93 -8.05 6.57 19.85
N LYS A 94 -9.12 7.11 20.43
CA LYS A 94 -10.24 6.32 20.98
C LYS A 94 -11.03 5.52 19.94
N LYS A 95 -10.90 5.84 18.66
CA LYS A 95 -11.53 5.10 17.57
C LYS A 95 -10.74 3.87 17.13
N ILE A 96 -9.49 3.71 17.60
CA ILE A 96 -8.62 2.61 17.18
C ILE A 96 -8.54 1.54 18.28
N GLU A 97 -8.82 0.31 17.89
CA GLU A 97 -8.59 -0.88 18.71
C GLU A 97 -7.52 -1.75 18.05
N ILE A 98 -6.50 -2.17 18.83
CA ILE A 98 -5.46 -3.05 18.30
C ILE A 98 -5.79 -4.49 18.67
N ILE A 99 -5.86 -5.36 17.69
CA ILE A 99 -6.05 -6.80 17.84
C ILE A 99 -4.70 -7.47 17.63
N TRP A 100 -4.10 -7.85 18.73
CA TRP A 100 -2.77 -8.46 18.78
C TRP A 100 -2.78 -9.94 18.46
N ASP A 101 -1.60 -10.45 18.07
CA ASP A 101 -1.34 -11.88 17.88
C ASP A 101 -2.37 -12.55 16.93
N SER A 102 -2.88 -11.80 15.95
CA SER A 102 -3.97 -12.24 15.12
C SER A 102 -3.68 -12.04 13.63
N VAL A 103 -4.16 -12.96 12.83
CA VAL A 103 -4.13 -12.90 11.35
C VAL A 103 -5.54 -13.07 10.80
N VAL A 104 -5.77 -12.55 9.61
CA VAL A 104 -7.02 -12.79 8.87
C VAL A 104 -6.91 -14.16 8.19
N GLU A 105 -7.85 -15.05 8.43
CA GLU A 105 -7.99 -16.35 7.76
C GLU A 105 -8.92 -16.27 6.56
N GLU A 106 -9.96 -15.44 6.64
CA GLU A 106 -11.00 -15.35 5.63
C GLU A 106 -11.65 -13.97 5.65
N VAL A 107 -12.01 -13.46 4.48
CA VAL A 107 -12.89 -12.28 4.33
C VAL A 107 -14.30 -12.78 4.11
N LEU A 108 -15.23 -12.31 4.94
CA LEU A 108 -16.63 -12.68 4.92
C LEU A 108 -17.46 -11.61 4.20
N GLY A 109 -18.47 -12.01 3.48
CA GLY A 109 -19.32 -11.07 2.76
C GLY A 109 -20.47 -11.74 2.02
N THR A 110 -21.25 -10.94 1.33
CA THR A 110 -22.37 -11.39 0.47
C THR A 110 -21.97 -11.30 -1.00
N ASP A 111 -22.69 -12.02 -1.86
CA ASP A 111 -22.49 -11.98 -3.31
C ASP A 111 -23.44 -11.00 -4.00
N GLU A 112 -24.67 -10.85 -3.48
CA GLU A 112 -25.70 -9.96 -4.02
C GLU A 112 -26.36 -9.15 -2.90
N PRO A 113 -26.02 -7.85 -2.75
CA PRO A 113 -24.88 -7.16 -3.39
C PRO A 113 -23.55 -7.70 -2.90
N LYS A 114 -22.51 -7.62 -3.76
CA LYS A 114 -21.18 -8.06 -3.40
C LYS A 114 -20.54 -7.03 -2.46
N VAL A 115 -20.42 -7.37 -1.17
CA VAL A 115 -19.85 -6.50 -0.15
C VAL A 115 -19.23 -7.32 0.98
N VAL A 116 -18.20 -6.76 1.62
CA VAL A 116 -17.64 -7.28 2.88
C VAL A 116 -18.60 -6.97 4.02
N ASN A 117 -18.80 -7.95 4.93
CA ASN A 117 -19.58 -7.78 6.16
C ASN A 117 -18.87 -8.31 7.41
N GLY A 118 -17.65 -8.82 7.26
CA GLY A 118 -16.83 -9.31 8.36
C GLY A 118 -15.53 -9.95 7.89
N ILE A 119 -14.74 -10.37 8.85
CA ILE A 119 -13.52 -11.14 8.66
C ILE A 119 -13.43 -12.23 9.73
N LYS A 120 -12.85 -13.36 9.37
CA LYS A 120 -12.46 -14.39 10.33
C LYS A 120 -11.00 -14.17 10.72
N LEU A 121 -10.78 -14.04 12.01
CA LEU A 121 -9.47 -13.89 12.62
C LEU A 121 -9.02 -15.21 13.25
N LYS A 122 -7.71 -15.46 13.20
CA LYS A 122 -7.06 -16.53 13.96
C LYS A 122 -6.01 -15.94 14.87
N ASN A 123 -6.10 -16.25 16.15
CA ASN A 123 -5.05 -15.94 17.09
C ASN A 123 -3.88 -16.91 16.93
N VAL A 124 -2.69 -16.38 16.63
CA VAL A 124 -1.49 -17.20 16.29
C VAL A 124 -0.88 -17.89 17.51
N LYS A 125 -1.24 -17.51 18.75
CA LYS A 125 -0.70 -18.13 19.97
C LYS A 125 -1.52 -19.33 20.43
N ASN A 126 -2.84 -19.25 20.33
CA ASN A 126 -3.73 -20.30 20.85
C ASN A 126 -4.56 -20.99 19.77
N ASN A 127 -4.37 -20.59 18.50
CA ASN A 127 -5.09 -21.10 17.33
C ASN A 127 -6.63 -20.98 17.37
N LYS A 128 -7.15 -20.12 18.25
CA LYS A 128 -8.60 -19.86 18.30
C LYS A 128 -8.99 -18.92 17.17
N SER A 129 -10.05 -19.28 16.45
CA SER A 129 -10.68 -18.42 15.46
C SER A 129 -11.86 -17.68 16.07
N SER A 130 -12.11 -16.47 15.56
CA SER A 130 -13.25 -15.62 15.91
C SER A 130 -13.64 -14.74 14.73
N ASP A 131 -14.92 -14.43 14.63
CA ASP A 131 -15.41 -13.51 13.61
C ASP A 131 -15.42 -12.09 14.16
N LEU A 132 -15.01 -11.14 13.31
CA LEU A 132 -15.08 -9.72 13.57
C LEU A 132 -15.94 -9.06 12.49
N LYS A 133 -17.03 -8.41 12.91
CA LYS A 133 -17.88 -7.65 12.00
C LYS A 133 -17.19 -6.37 11.58
N VAL A 134 -16.99 -6.18 10.28
CA VAL A 134 -16.45 -4.96 9.67
C VAL A 134 -17.04 -4.79 8.28
N ASP A 135 -17.16 -3.54 7.84
CA ASP A 135 -17.67 -3.21 6.50
C ASP A 135 -16.56 -3.11 5.45
N GLY A 136 -15.29 -3.10 5.90
CA GLY A 136 -14.14 -3.02 5.00
C GLY A 136 -12.85 -3.49 5.64
N LEU A 137 -11.94 -3.94 4.77
CA LEU A 137 -10.62 -4.45 5.13
C LEU A 137 -9.54 -3.75 4.30
N PHE A 138 -8.59 -3.11 4.97
CA PHE A 138 -7.44 -2.44 4.36
C PHE A 138 -6.17 -3.24 4.59
N ILE A 139 -5.45 -3.56 3.51
CA ILE A 139 -4.23 -4.36 3.57
C ILE A 139 -3.02 -3.44 3.50
N ALA A 140 -2.36 -3.22 4.65
CA ALA A 140 -1.25 -2.28 4.83
C ALA A 140 0.05 -3.01 5.22
N ILE A 141 0.43 -4.06 4.46
CA ILE A 141 1.61 -4.89 4.72
C ILE A 141 2.80 -4.60 3.80
N GLY A 142 2.71 -3.51 3.02
CA GLY A 142 3.76 -3.00 2.13
C GLY A 142 3.45 -3.15 0.65
N HIS A 143 4.41 -2.71 -0.16
CA HIS A 143 4.36 -2.76 -1.62
C HIS A 143 5.67 -3.33 -2.15
N ASP A 144 5.62 -3.90 -3.33
CA ASP A 144 6.78 -4.36 -4.09
C ASP A 144 6.89 -3.55 -5.39
N PRO A 145 7.96 -2.76 -5.59
CA PRO A 145 8.17 -2.06 -6.85
C PRO A 145 8.46 -3.06 -7.98
N ALA A 146 7.93 -2.79 -9.17
CA ALA A 146 8.12 -3.64 -10.34
C ALA A 146 9.49 -3.36 -11.00
N THR A 147 10.58 -3.67 -10.31
CA THR A 147 11.95 -3.33 -10.65
C THR A 147 12.85 -4.53 -10.96
N SER A 148 12.33 -5.75 -10.90
CA SER A 148 13.13 -6.97 -11.07
C SER A 148 13.92 -7.03 -12.38
N LEU A 149 13.38 -6.44 -13.47
CA LEU A 149 14.04 -6.36 -14.78
C LEU A 149 15.27 -5.44 -14.80
N PHE A 150 15.37 -4.52 -13.86
CA PHE A 150 16.41 -3.48 -13.83
C PHE A 150 17.47 -3.74 -12.75
N LYS A 151 17.37 -4.88 -12.09
CA LYS A 151 18.32 -5.27 -11.05
C LYS A 151 19.76 -5.30 -11.61
N ASP A 152 20.68 -4.77 -10.84
CA ASP A 152 22.11 -4.66 -11.18
C ASP A 152 22.42 -3.74 -12.39
N GLN A 153 21.41 -3.09 -12.98
CA GLN A 153 21.56 -2.15 -14.09
C GLN A 153 21.28 -0.70 -13.66
N ILE A 154 20.29 -0.50 -12.77
CA ILE A 154 19.90 0.81 -12.27
C ILE A 154 19.97 0.81 -10.75
N GLU A 155 20.47 1.90 -10.17
CA GLU A 155 20.54 2.03 -8.72
C GLU A 155 19.16 1.96 -8.06
N MET A 156 19.10 1.15 -6.99
CA MET A 156 17.90 0.97 -6.18
C MET A 156 18.18 1.30 -4.71
N ASP A 157 17.13 1.62 -3.99
CA ASP A 157 17.20 1.70 -2.54
C ASP A 157 17.10 0.29 -1.90
N LYS A 158 17.16 0.25 -0.56
CA LYS A 158 17.10 -1.02 0.21
C LYS A 158 15.76 -1.75 0.05
N GLU A 159 14.72 -1.06 -0.39
CA GLU A 159 13.37 -1.58 -0.59
C GLU A 159 13.09 -1.94 -2.05
N GLY A 160 14.09 -1.72 -2.93
CA GLY A 160 14.03 -2.06 -4.35
C GLY A 160 13.45 -0.97 -5.26
N TYR A 161 13.15 0.22 -4.74
CA TYR A 161 12.68 1.35 -5.55
C TYR A 161 13.83 1.98 -6.33
N LEU A 162 13.57 2.40 -7.57
CA LEU A 162 14.57 3.07 -8.40
C LEU A 162 14.96 4.43 -7.80
N LYS A 163 16.25 4.68 -7.70
CA LYS A 163 16.79 5.96 -7.25
C LYS A 163 16.90 6.93 -8.40
N THR A 164 16.48 8.17 -8.16
CA THR A 164 16.65 9.28 -9.09
C THR A 164 17.38 10.44 -8.40
N LYS A 165 17.84 11.41 -9.18
CA LYS A 165 18.31 12.67 -8.61
C LYS A 165 17.19 13.36 -7.83
N PRO A 166 17.51 14.17 -6.81
CA PRO A 166 16.52 15.01 -6.13
C PRO A 166 15.72 15.86 -7.13
N ASP A 167 14.42 15.99 -6.90
CA ASP A 167 13.50 16.80 -7.72
C ASP A 167 13.52 16.50 -9.22
N SER A 168 13.90 15.27 -9.60
CA SER A 168 14.11 14.85 -10.98
C SER A 168 13.70 13.40 -11.18
N THR A 169 13.54 12.98 -12.42
CA THR A 169 13.31 11.59 -12.82
C THR A 169 14.56 10.90 -13.38
N VAL A 170 15.68 11.63 -13.48
CA VAL A 170 16.97 11.14 -13.99
C VAL A 170 17.53 10.05 -13.06
N THR A 171 17.84 8.89 -13.61
CA THR A 171 18.50 7.78 -12.90
C THR A 171 20.03 7.94 -12.93
N ASN A 172 20.76 6.94 -12.42
CA ASN A 172 22.23 6.86 -12.55
C ASN A 172 22.70 6.51 -13.98
N VAL A 173 21.79 6.07 -14.86
CA VAL A 173 22.13 5.74 -16.27
C VAL A 173 21.69 6.90 -17.17
N PRO A 174 22.61 7.52 -17.95
CA PRO A 174 22.26 8.60 -18.88
C PRO A 174 21.18 8.16 -19.87
N GLY A 175 20.18 9.03 -20.12
CA GLY A 175 19.08 8.76 -21.04
C GLY A 175 17.99 7.83 -20.46
N VAL A 176 18.14 7.38 -19.19
CA VAL A 176 17.15 6.54 -18.49
C VAL A 176 16.51 7.30 -17.34
N PHE A 177 15.20 7.38 -17.36
CA PHE A 177 14.36 8.12 -16.41
C PHE A 177 13.42 7.15 -15.68
N ALA A 178 13.00 7.49 -14.46
CA ALA A 178 12.03 6.70 -13.68
C ALA A 178 10.92 7.59 -13.14
N ALA A 179 9.66 7.18 -13.30
CA ALA A 179 8.49 7.96 -12.90
C ALA A 179 7.40 7.07 -12.27
N GLY A 180 6.63 7.66 -11.35
CA GLY A 180 5.54 6.99 -10.67
C GLY A 180 6.00 6.04 -9.56
N ASP A 181 5.15 5.07 -9.21
CA ASP A 181 5.31 4.21 -8.04
C ASP A 181 6.57 3.34 -8.07
N VAL A 182 7.22 3.18 -9.21
CA VAL A 182 8.50 2.48 -9.33
C VAL A 182 9.63 3.18 -8.57
N LYS A 183 9.48 4.50 -8.33
CA LYS A 183 10.38 5.34 -7.52
C LYS A 183 9.70 6.00 -6.32
N ASP A 184 8.38 6.25 -6.40
CA ASP A 184 7.61 6.88 -5.33
C ASP A 184 7.13 5.84 -4.31
N LYS A 185 7.89 5.67 -3.24
CA LYS A 185 7.52 4.81 -2.11
C LYS A 185 6.68 5.51 -1.03
N ILE A 186 6.41 6.82 -1.19
CA ILE A 186 5.75 7.63 -0.16
C ILE A 186 4.27 7.81 -0.48
N PHE A 187 3.96 8.39 -1.63
CA PHE A 187 2.59 8.79 -1.97
C PHE A 187 1.81 7.72 -2.71
N ARG A 188 2.40 7.14 -3.76
CA ARG A 188 1.75 6.11 -4.61
C ARG A 188 0.33 6.52 -5.02
N GLN A 189 0.22 7.72 -5.58
CA GLN A 189 -1.04 8.27 -6.06
C GLN A 189 -1.02 8.52 -7.57
N ALA A 190 -2.16 8.35 -8.23
CA ALA A 190 -2.28 8.56 -9.67
C ALA A 190 -1.83 9.97 -10.11
N VAL A 191 -2.17 10.99 -9.31
CA VAL A 191 -1.80 12.39 -9.61
C VAL A 191 -0.29 12.61 -9.48
N THR A 192 0.36 12.06 -8.45
CA THR A 192 1.83 12.15 -8.30
C THR A 192 2.54 11.40 -9.41
N ALA A 193 2.04 10.20 -9.77
CA ALA A 193 2.58 9.42 -10.87
C ALA A 193 2.46 10.15 -12.23
N ALA A 194 1.30 10.77 -12.50
CA ALA A 194 1.10 11.58 -13.70
C ALA A 194 2.04 12.79 -13.76
N GLY A 195 2.22 13.50 -12.63
CA GLY A 195 3.17 14.61 -12.53
C GLY A 195 4.61 14.18 -12.79
N MET A 196 5.04 13.06 -12.20
CA MET A 196 6.36 12.49 -12.48
C MET A 196 6.51 12.03 -13.94
N GLY A 197 5.46 11.49 -14.54
CA GLY A 197 5.45 11.15 -15.97
C GLY A 197 5.65 12.36 -16.86
N CYS A 198 5.01 13.49 -16.55
CA CYS A 198 5.25 14.77 -17.24
C CYS A 198 6.70 15.23 -17.08
N MET A 199 7.26 15.18 -15.86
CA MET A 199 8.67 15.52 -15.61
C MET A 199 9.61 14.65 -16.45
N ALA A 200 9.38 13.33 -16.46
CA ALA A 200 10.22 12.38 -17.21
C ALA A 200 10.18 12.65 -18.72
N ALA A 201 9.02 12.99 -19.27
CA ALA A 201 8.90 13.33 -20.68
C ALA A 201 9.69 14.59 -21.04
N LEU A 202 9.60 15.65 -20.23
CA LEU A 202 10.33 16.90 -20.44
C LEU A 202 11.85 16.71 -20.29
N GLU A 203 12.29 15.90 -19.32
CA GLU A 203 13.71 15.60 -19.12
C GLU A 203 14.27 14.71 -20.25
N ALA A 204 13.47 13.77 -20.76
CA ALA A 204 13.84 12.94 -21.90
C ALA A 204 13.95 13.80 -23.19
N GLU A 205 12.99 14.69 -23.46
CA GLU A 205 13.05 15.64 -24.57
C GLU A 205 14.32 16.49 -24.53
N LYS A 206 14.62 17.06 -23.34
CA LYS A 206 15.83 17.85 -23.14
C LYS A 206 17.10 17.03 -23.39
N TYR A 207 17.13 15.77 -22.94
CA TYR A 207 18.26 14.86 -23.16
C TYR A 207 18.49 14.57 -24.64
N LEU A 208 17.41 14.36 -25.41
CA LEU A 208 17.46 14.06 -26.83
C LEU A 208 17.77 15.27 -27.71
N SER A 209 17.66 16.50 -27.18
CA SER A 209 17.93 17.76 -27.89
C SER A 209 19.41 18.16 -27.86
N HIS A 210 20.24 17.42 -27.17
CA HIS A 210 21.69 17.63 -27.01
C HIS A 210 22.49 16.47 -27.57
#